data_e4628fb3ab345a9c6a11b6e3b422fea7
#
_entry.id   e4628fb3ab345a9c6a11b6e3b422fea7
#
_cell.length_a   1.000
_cell.length_b   1.000
_cell.length_c   1.000
_cell.angle_alpha   90.00
_cell.angle_beta   90.00
_cell.angle_gamma   90.00
#
_symmetry.space_group_name_H-M   'P 1'
#
loop_
_entity.id
_entity.type
_entity.pdbx_description
1 polymer ?
#
loop_
_entity_poly.entity_id
_entity_poly.type
_entity_poly.pdbx_seq_one_letter_code
_entity_poly.pdbx_strand_id
1 'polypeptide(L)'
;IQNSMSEFVALIKEFCTDVLQLNAVIGIVVMIILFILEVRWTRSHPPRSRRKERAVALGHVVTARRVSYWDDGVTPDEKTTSWYHATYAYEVAEKQYQYKYLARAFPPVQIKLYYLGSPGRAFCSNEKRSALSQIFLLLFPIAAGVVVMHLLGVR
;
A
#
# COMPACT_ATOMS: atom_id res chain seq x y z
N ILE A 1 -32.59 -17.96 -50.63
CA ILE A 1 -32.44 -18.47 -49.22
C ILE A 1 -30.99 -18.37 -48.75
N GLN A 2 -29.99 -18.63 -49.63
CA GLN A 2 -28.58 -18.63 -49.29
C GLN A 2 -28.05 -17.21 -48.97
N ASN A 3 -28.52 -16.18 -49.65
CA ASN A 3 -28.13 -14.77 -49.41
C ASN A 3 -28.62 -14.24 -48.05
N SER A 4 -29.83 -14.61 -47.65
CA SER A 4 -30.42 -14.15 -46.36
C SER A 4 -29.67 -14.72 -45.16
N MET A 5 -29.10 -15.91 -45.25
CA MET A 5 -28.34 -16.56 -44.18
C MET A 5 -26.94 -15.91 -44.04
N SER A 6 -26.31 -15.50 -45.15
CA SER A 6 -25.00 -14.84 -45.12
C SER A 6 -25.08 -13.42 -44.51
N GLU A 7 -26.17 -12.69 -44.82
CA GLU A 7 -26.43 -11.36 -44.24
C GLU A 7 -26.71 -11.46 -42.73
N PHE A 8 -27.47 -12.45 -42.31
CA PHE A 8 -27.72 -12.67 -40.87
C PHE A 8 -26.45 -13.02 -40.09
N VAL A 9 -25.57 -13.84 -40.66
CA VAL A 9 -24.27 -14.16 -40.04
C VAL A 9 -23.35 -12.97 -39.99
N ALA A 10 -23.34 -12.09 -41.01
CA ALA A 10 -22.57 -10.88 -41.01
C ALA A 10 -23.02 -9.90 -39.91
N LEU A 11 -24.34 -9.76 -39.78
CA LEU A 11 -24.95 -8.85 -38.76
C LEU A 11 -24.67 -9.32 -37.33
N ILE A 12 -24.71 -10.64 -37.07
CA ILE A 12 -24.32 -11.22 -35.79
C ILE A 12 -22.83 -10.95 -35.51
N LYS A 13 -21.96 -11.13 -36.49
CA LYS A 13 -20.52 -10.92 -36.35
C LYS A 13 -20.21 -9.45 -36.02
N GLU A 14 -20.86 -8.52 -36.71
CA GLU A 14 -20.72 -7.08 -36.45
C GLU A 14 -21.19 -6.72 -35.04
N PHE A 15 -22.39 -7.16 -34.64
CA PHE A 15 -22.91 -6.97 -33.29
C PHE A 15 -21.99 -7.54 -32.19
N CYS A 16 -21.46 -8.74 -32.38
CA CYS A 16 -20.51 -9.33 -31.43
C CYS A 16 -19.20 -8.52 -31.33
N THR A 17 -18.73 -7.96 -32.47
CA THR A 17 -17.52 -7.13 -32.49
C THR A 17 -17.73 -5.82 -31.73
N ASP A 18 -18.89 -5.16 -31.92
CA ASP A 18 -19.25 -3.92 -31.24
C ASP A 18 -19.41 -4.13 -29.73
N VAL A 19 -20.05 -5.22 -29.31
CA VAL A 19 -20.16 -5.57 -27.88
C VAL A 19 -18.80 -5.85 -27.28
N LEU A 20 -17.89 -6.55 -28.00
CA LEU A 20 -16.55 -6.80 -27.52
C LEU A 20 -15.74 -5.51 -27.37
N GLN A 21 -15.87 -4.57 -28.31
CA GLN A 21 -15.23 -3.27 -28.22
C GLN A 21 -15.76 -2.45 -27.03
N LEU A 22 -17.09 -2.45 -26.82
CA LEU A 22 -17.71 -1.77 -25.68
C LEU A 22 -17.20 -2.32 -24.35
N ASN A 23 -17.10 -3.64 -24.22
CA ASN A 23 -16.62 -4.30 -23.01
C ASN A 23 -15.14 -3.98 -22.74
N ALA A 24 -14.31 -3.88 -23.79
CA ALA A 24 -12.93 -3.44 -23.68
C ALA A 24 -12.83 -1.98 -23.20
N VAL A 25 -13.66 -1.10 -23.74
CA VAL A 25 -13.75 0.31 -23.30
C VAL A 25 -14.15 0.40 -21.83
N ILE A 26 -15.14 -0.38 -21.38
CA ILE A 26 -15.55 -0.42 -19.97
C ILE A 26 -14.37 -0.85 -19.08
N GLY A 27 -13.64 -1.89 -19.45
CA GLY A 27 -12.46 -2.35 -18.70
C GLY A 27 -11.37 -1.27 -18.58
N ILE A 28 -11.11 -0.53 -19.66
CA ILE A 28 -10.16 0.59 -19.68
C ILE A 28 -10.64 1.72 -18.78
N VAL A 29 -11.91 2.08 -18.83
CA VAL A 29 -12.50 3.14 -17.98
C VAL A 29 -12.38 2.76 -16.50
N VAL A 30 -12.69 1.52 -16.13
CA VAL A 30 -12.54 1.03 -14.76
C VAL A 30 -11.08 1.14 -14.31
N MET A 31 -10.13 0.74 -15.16
CA MET A 31 -8.69 0.84 -14.87
C MET A 31 -8.26 2.29 -14.61
N ILE A 32 -8.72 3.23 -15.44
CA ILE A 32 -8.41 4.65 -15.29
C ILE A 32 -8.98 5.20 -13.98
N ILE A 33 -10.24 4.88 -13.65
CA ILE A 33 -10.88 5.32 -12.40
C ILE A 33 -10.09 4.81 -11.19
N LEU A 34 -9.75 3.53 -11.17
CA LEU A 34 -8.97 2.94 -10.08
C LEU A 34 -7.60 3.59 -9.94
N PHE A 35 -6.93 3.87 -11.06
CA PHE A 35 -5.64 4.56 -11.07
C PHE A 35 -5.76 6.00 -10.52
N ILE A 36 -6.81 6.75 -10.89
CA ILE A 36 -7.05 8.10 -10.35
C ILE A 36 -7.29 8.03 -8.84
N LEU A 37 -8.09 7.07 -8.37
CA LEU A 37 -8.36 6.87 -6.95
C LEU A 37 -7.07 6.52 -6.18
N GLU A 38 -6.22 5.70 -6.74
CA GLU A 38 -4.94 5.33 -6.16
C GLU A 38 -3.98 6.52 -6.07
N VAL A 39 -3.86 7.31 -7.13
CA VAL A 39 -3.04 8.53 -7.13
C VAL A 39 -3.55 9.51 -6.07
N ARG A 40 -4.88 9.67 -5.97
CA ARG A 40 -5.50 10.52 -4.95
C ARG A 40 -5.22 10.00 -3.54
N TRP A 41 -5.34 8.69 -3.32
CA TRP A 41 -4.99 8.03 -2.05
C TRP A 41 -3.52 8.24 -1.68
N THR A 42 -2.60 8.02 -2.62
CA THR A 42 -1.16 8.20 -2.41
C THR A 42 -0.79 9.64 -2.07
N ARG A 43 -1.48 10.62 -2.68
CA ARG A 43 -1.30 12.04 -2.35
C ARG A 43 -1.80 12.40 -0.96
N SER A 44 -2.92 11.82 -0.53
CA SER A 44 -3.47 12.04 0.83
C SER A 44 -2.66 11.32 1.91
N HIS A 45 -1.90 10.25 1.54
CA HIS A 45 -1.05 9.48 2.43
C HIS A 45 0.43 9.56 2.00
N PRO A 46 1.08 10.73 2.18
CA PRO A 46 2.44 10.95 1.70
C PRO A 46 3.43 9.93 2.32
N PRO A 47 4.46 9.51 1.57
CA PRO A 47 5.46 8.58 2.06
C PRO A 47 6.13 9.11 3.34
N ARG A 48 6.58 8.19 4.20
CA ARG A 48 7.20 8.51 5.50
C ARG A 48 8.40 9.45 5.37
N SER A 49 9.15 9.39 4.28
CA SER A 49 10.26 10.32 4.01
C SER A 49 9.79 11.78 3.98
N ARG A 50 8.75 12.09 3.22
CA ARG A 50 8.19 13.46 3.17
C ARG A 50 7.57 13.88 4.50
N ARG A 51 6.96 12.94 5.23
CA ARG A 51 6.43 13.21 6.58
C ARG A 51 7.54 13.50 7.55
N LYS A 52 8.68 12.80 7.47
CA LYS A 52 9.88 13.04 8.26
C LYS A 52 10.44 14.44 8.00
N GLU A 53 10.63 14.81 6.73
CA GLU A 53 11.14 16.14 6.35
C GLU A 53 10.26 17.25 6.92
N ARG A 54 8.94 17.12 6.82
CA ARG A 54 8.00 18.06 7.43
C ARG A 54 8.10 18.11 8.96
N ALA A 55 8.21 16.96 9.62
CA ALA A 55 8.37 16.92 11.07
C ALA A 55 9.67 17.56 11.52
N VAL A 56 10.78 17.36 10.79
CA VAL A 56 12.06 18.00 11.03
C VAL A 56 11.96 19.52 10.84
N ALA A 57 11.32 19.98 9.77
CA ALA A 57 11.12 21.40 9.50
C ALA A 57 10.28 22.11 10.58
N LEU A 58 9.36 21.38 11.24
CA LEU A 58 8.55 21.88 12.35
C LEU A 58 9.21 21.70 13.72
N GLY A 59 10.40 21.11 13.79
CA GLY A 59 11.06 20.80 15.07
C GLY A 59 10.40 19.66 15.85
N HIS A 60 9.53 18.90 15.23
CA HIS A 60 8.78 17.80 15.85
C HIS A 60 9.56 16.48 15.82
N VAL A 61 10.73 16.50 16.44
CA VAL A 61 11.64 15.36 16.56
C VAL A 61 11.89 15.08 18.04
N VAL A 62 11.76 13.84 18.45
CA VAL A 62 12.00 13.42 19.83
C VAL A 62 12.85 12.17 19.86
N THR A 63 13.71 12.06 20.86
CA THR A 63 14.49 10.84 21.14
C THR A 63 13.72 10.00 22.13
N ALA A 64 13.40 8.76 21.73
CA ALA A 64 12.74 7.79 22.59
C ALA A 64 13.73 6.75 23.11
N ARG A 65 13.61 6.38 24.38
CA ARG A 65 14.46 5.40 25.05
C ARG A 65 13.70 4.07 25.17
N ARG A 66 14.37 2.97 24.88
CA ARG A 66 13.80 1.63 25.03
C ARG A 66 13.56 1.32 26.52
N VAL A 67 12.32 0.96 26.83
CA VAL A 67 11.90 0.55 28.19
C VAL A 67 11.90 -0.96 28.33
N SER A 68 11.41 -1.65 27.31
CA SER A 68 11.34 -3.11 27.30
C SER A 68 11.49 -3.65 25.88
N TYR A 69 11.90 -4.90 25.78
CA TYR A 69 11.85 -5.66 24.53
C TYR A 69 11.66 -7.15 24.83
N TRP A 70 11.11 -7.85 23.84
CA TRP A 70 11.00 -9.30 23.83
C TRP A 70 11.07 -9.79 22.37
N ASP A 71 11.43 -11.03 22.16
CA ASP A 71 11.45 -11.68 20.87
C ASP A 71 10.38 -12.78 20.81
N ASP A 72 9.95 -13.15 19.60
CA ASP A 72 8.91 -14.18 19.40
C ASP A 72 9.44 -15.60 19.65
N GLY A 73 10.67 -15.75 20.16
CA GLY A 73 11.27 -17.00 20.62
C GLY A 73 11.20 -18.12 19.58
N VAL A 74 12.08 -18.11 18.59
CA VAL A 74 12.15 -19.21 17.62
C VAL A 74 12.94 -20.36 18.25
N THR A 75 12.37 -21.57 18.22
CA THR A 75 13.07 -22.81 18.55
C THR A 75 14.32 -22.98 17.68
N PRO A 76 15.44 -23.52 18.21
CA PRO A 76 16.75 -23.54 17.56
C PRO A 76 16.80 -24.25 16.19
N ASP A 77 15.79 -25.03 15.83
CA ASP A 77 15.74 -25.83 14.60
C ASP A 77 15.14 -25.14 13.38
N GLU A 78 14.51 -23.97 13.54
CA GLU A 78 13.96 -23.23 12.40
C GLU A 78 14.81 -22.01 12.08
N LYS A 79 15.35 -21.93 10.86
CA LYS A 79 16.05 -20.77 10.27
C LYS A 79 15.15 -19.55 10.06
N THR A 80 14.14 -19.35 10.90
CA THR A 80 13.21 -18.24 10.84
C THR A 80 13.75 -17.07 11.63
N THR A 81 13.81 -15.92 10.98
CA THR A 81 14.28 -14.67 11.58
C THR A 81 13.29 -14.23 12.65
N SER A 82 13.72 -14.22 13.92
CA SER A 82 12.91 -13.73 15.04
C SER A 82 12.48 -12.26 14.82
N TRP A 83 11.28 -11.96 15.27
CA TRP A 83 10.79 -10.60 15.34
C TRP A 83 10.99 -10.06 16.75
N TYR A 84 11.59 -8.87 16.86
CA TYR A 84 11.76 -8.18 18.12
C TYR A 84 10.64 -7.16 18.30
N HIS A 85 9.95 -7.27 19.43
CA HIS A 85 8.99 -6.27 19.89
C HIS A 85 9.68 -5.40 20.93
N ALA A 86 9.66 -4.10 20.75
CA ALA A 86 10.23 -3.18 21.72
C ALA A 86 9.25 -2.04 22.04
N THR A 87 9.25 -1.63 23.29
CA THR A 87 8.51 -0.45 23.75
C THR A 87 9.49 0.66 24.06
N TYR A 88 9.28 1.82 23.47
CA TYR A 88 10.06 3.02 23.71
C TYR A 88 9.21 4.07 24.43
N ALA A 89 9.77 4.71 25.43
CA ALA A 89 9.16 5.85 26.09
C ALA A 89 9.83 7.16 25.62
N TYR A 90 9.04 8.19 25.49
CA TYR A 90 9.46 9.54 25.17
C TYR A 90 8.55 10.57 25.81
N GLU A 91 9.02 11.78 25.95
CA GLU A 91 8.32 12.87 26.60
C GLU A 91 8.21 14.07 25.63
N VAL A 92 7.03 14.66 25.58
CA VAL A 92 6.78 15.90 24.83
C VAL A 92 5.86 16.77 25.67
N ALA A 93 6.27 18.01 25.95
CA ALA A 93 5.53 18.98 26.76
C ALA A 93 5.06 18.38 28.11
N GLU A 94 5.98 17.79 28.86
CA GLU A 94 5.77 17.17 30.18
C GLU A 94 4.79 15.98 30.21
N LYS A 95 4.40 15.48 29.03
CA LYS A 95 3.57 14.26 28.89
C LYS A 95 4.40 13.12 28.38
N GLN A 96 4.24 11.97 29.03
CA GLN A 96 4.89 10.73 28.63
C GLN A 96 4.05 9.98 27.61
N TYR A 97 4.73 9.43 26.59
CA TYR A 97 4.15 8.64 25.52
C TYR A 97 4.94 7.36 25.33
N GLN A 98 4.29 6.35 24.75
CA GLN A 98 4.92 5.10 24.40
C GLN A 98 4.80 4.84 22.90
N TYR A 99 5.84 4.25 22.32
CA TYR A 99 5.90 3.82 20.94
C TYR A 99 6.24 2.34 20.85
N LYS A 100 5.39 1.57 20.18
CA LYS A 100 5.61 0.14 19.92
C LYS A 100 6.41 0.00 18.63
N TYR A 101 7.51 -0.70 18.70
CA TYR A 101 8.44 -0.93 17.59
C TYR A 101 8.52 -2.42 17.29
N LEU A 102 8.45 -2.78 16.02
CA LEU A 102 8.58 -4.15 15.53
C LEU A 102 9.67 -4.18 14.47
N ALA A 103 10.68 -5.03 14.62
CA ALA A 103 11.76 -5.18 13.66
C ALA A 103 12.37 -6.60 13.70
N ARG A 104 13.01 -6.98 12.59
CA ARG A 104 13.82 -8.21 12.52
C ARG A 104 15.22 -8.05 13.10
N ALA A 105 15.69 -6.83 13.24
CA ALA A 105 16.98 -6.53 13.87
C ALA A 105 16.80 -6.20 15.34
N PHE A 106 17.82 -6.46 16.14
CA PHE A 106 17.83 -6.13 17.55
C PHE A 106 17.51 -4.64 17.77
N PRO A 107 16.53 -4.31 18.62
CA PRO A 107 16.08 -2.94 18.80
C PRO A 107 17.15 -2.09 19.51
N PRO A 108 17.54 -0.94 18.95
CA PRO A 108 18.53 -0.06 19.56
C PRO A 108 18.05 0.52 20.90
N VAL A 109 18.96 0.97 21.74
CA VAL A 109 18.62 1.56 23.05
C VAL A 109 17.83 2.86 22.91
N GLN A 110 18.11 3.62 21.84
CA GLN A 110 17.44 4.89 21.54
C GLN A 110 17.07 4.96 20.07
N ILE A 111 15.92 5.55 19.78
CA ILE A 111 15.44 5.83 18.41
C ILE A 111 14.97 7.28 18.30
N LYS A 112 15.08 7.82 17.08
CA LYS A 112 14.47 9.13 16.75
C LYS A 112 13.05 8.89 16.23
N LEU A 113 12.09 9.51 16.88
CA LEU A 113 10.70 9.54 16.49
C LEU A 113 10.31 10.90 15.93
N TYR A 114 9.41 10.89 14.99
CA TYR A 114 8.89 12.07 14.29
C TYR A 114 7.39 12.12 14.47
N TYR A 115 6.79 13.30 14.66
CA TYR A 115 5.35 13.43 14.73
C TYR A 115 4.86 14.64 13.92
N LEU A 116 3.64 14.54 13.40
CA LEU A 116 2.95 15.62 12.73
C LEU A 116 1.60 15.82 13.42
N GLY A 117 1.46 16.94 14.13
CA GLY A 117 0.30 17.23 14.96
C GLY A 117 0.40 16.57 16.34
N SER A 118 -0.32 15.49 16.63
CA SER A 118 -0.32 14.87 17.97
C SER A 118 0.96 14.07 18.26
N PRO A 119 1.66 14.31 19.38
CA PRO A 119 2.81 13.51 19.78
C PRO A 119 2.52 12.02 19.93
N GLY A 120 1.32 11.62 20.39
CA GLY A 120 0.94 10.22 20.54
C GLY A 120 0.87 9.42 19.23
N ARG A 121 0.99 10.06 18.06
CA ARG A 121 1.06 9.45 16.72
C ARG A 121 2.44 9.56 16.11
N ALA A 122 3.47 9.46 16.92
CA ALA A 122 4.84 9.45 16.43
C ALA A 122 5.14 8.22 15.55
N PHE A 123 6.12 8.36 14.66
CA PHE A 123 6.56 7.30 13.75
C PHE A 123 8.08 7.26 13.65
N CYS A 124 8.63 6.08 13.38
CA CYS A 124 10.05 5.91 13.13
C CYS A 124 10.34 5.95 11.61
N SER A 125 11.46 6.54 11.22
CA SER A 125 11.84 6.63 9.81
C SER A 125 12.36 5.32 9.23
N ASN A 126 12.79 4.38 10.07
CA ASN A 126 13.42 3.13 9.66
C ASN A 126 12.43 2.02 9.25
N GLU A 127 11.15 2.23 9.47
CA GLU A 127 10.13 1.32 8.97
C GLU A 127 9.98 1.50 7.45
N LYS A 128 10.70 0.70 6.68
CA LYS A 128 10.55 0.66 5.22
C LYS A 128 9.18 0.07 4.88
N ARG A 129 8.40 0.74 4.06
CA ARG A 129 7.30 0.08 3.35
C ARG A 129 7.91 -1.06 2.54
N SER A 130 7.35 -2.25 2.66
CA SER A 130 7.76 -3.37 1.81
C SER A 130 7.70 -2.95 0.34
N ALA A 131 8.76 -3.20 -0.43
CA ALA A 131 8.76 -2.96 -1.87
C ALA A 131 7.60 -3.70 -2.55
N LEU A 132 7.25 -4.88 -2.03
CA LEU A 132 6.10 -5.67 -2.47
C LEU A 132 4.77 -4.90 -2.36
N SER A 133 4.56 -4.12 -1.28
CA SER A 133 3.34 -3.34 -1.14
C SER A 133 3.24 -2.19 -2.15
N GLN A 134 4.36 -1.65 -2.60
CA GLN A 134 4.39 -0.61 -3.64
C GLN A 134 4.13 -1.19 -5.02
N ILE A 135 4.72 -2.36 -5.32
CA ILE A 135 4.48 -3.09 -6.57
C ILE A 135 3.01 -3.53 -6.66
N PHE A 136 2.46 -4.07 -5.56
CA PHE A 136 1.07 -4.49 -5.50
C PHE A 136 0.09 -3.33 -5.77
N LEU A 137 0.33 -2.16 -5.18
CA LEU A 137 -0.46 -0.95 -5.41
C LEU A 137 -0.43 -0.54 -6.90
N LEU A 138 0.73 -0.62 -7.56
CA LEU A 138 0.87 -0.24 -8.96
C LEU A 138 0.18 -1.24 -9.91
N LEU A 139 0.24 -2.52 -9.61
CA LEU A 139 -0.32 -3.58 -10.45
C LEU A 139 -1.82 -3.80 -10.23
N PHE A 140 -2.35 -3.40 -9.09
CA PHE A 140 -3.76 -3.64 -8.74
C PHE A 140 -4.76 -3.05 -9.73
N PRO A 141 -4.66 -1.79 -10.19
CA PRO A 141 -5.61 -1.25 -11.18
C PRO A 141 -5.57 -2.00 -12.52
N ILE A 142 -4.37 -2.41 -12.94
CA ILE A 142 -4.19 -3.15 -14.19
C ILE A 142 -4.84 -4.54 -14.07
N ALA A 143 -4.56 -5.25 -13.00
CA ALA A 143 -5.14 -6.58 -12.75
C ALA A 143 -6.68 -6.51 -12.66
N ALA A 144 -7.21 -5.51 -11.96
CA ALA A 144 -8.65 -5.31 -11.85
C ALA A 144 -9.30 -5.03 -13.22
N GLY A 145 -8.68 -4.18 -14.04
CA GLY A 145 -9.17 -3.89 -15.40
C GLY A 145 -9.18 -5.13 -16.30
N VAL A 146 -8.12 -5.94 -16.25
CA VAL A 146 -8.04 -7.21 -16.99
C VAL A 146 -9.10 -8.21 -16.53
N VAL A 147 -9.33 -8.33 -15.22
CA VAL A 147 -10.38 -9.20 -14.67
C VAL A 147 -11.76 -8.75 -15.17
N VAL A 148 -12.06 -7.46 -15.14
CA VAL A 148 -13.32 -6.91 -15.64
C VAL A 148 -13.49 -7.23 -17.13
N MET A 149 -12.47 -7.01 -17.97
CA MET A 149 -12.51 -7.34 -19.38
C MET A 149 -12.77 -8.84 -19.61
N HIS A 150 -12.10 -9.69 -18.84
CA HIS A 150 -12.28 -11.14 -18.94
C HIS A 150 -13.70 -11.58 -18.54
N LEU A 151 -14.25 -11.01 -17.46
CA LEU A 151 -15.64 -11.27 -17.04
C LEU A 151 -16.68 -10.81 -18.05
N LEU A 152 -16.38 -9.77 -18.81
CA LEU A 152 -17.21 -9.26 -19.89
C LEU A 152 -17.02 -10.00 -21.23
N GLY A 153 -16.18 -11.06 -21.25
CA GLY A 153 -15.99 -11.91 -22.43
C GLY A 153 -15.00 -11.38 -23.47
N VAL A 154 -14.20 -10.38 -23.13
CA VAL A 154 -13.10 -9.92 -23.99
C VAL A 154 -11.94 -10.91 -23.87
N ARG A 155 -11.61 -11.59 -24.97
CA ARG A 155 -10.50 -12.55 -25.07
C ARG A 155 -9.33 -11.97 -25.82
#